data_5108b693ff59851a29394a4d2f5a5d2e
#
_entry.id   5108b693ff59851a29394a4d2f5a5d2e
#
_cell.length_a   1.000
_cell.length_b   1.000
_cell.length_c   1.000
_cell.angle_alpha   90.00
_cell.angle_beta   90.00
_cell.angle_gamma   90.00
#
_symmetry.space_group_name_H-M   'P 1'
#
loop_
_entity.id
_entity.type
_entity.pdbx_description
1 polymer ?
#
loop_
_entity_poly.entity_id
_entity_poly.type
_entity_poly.pdbx_seq_one_letter_code
_entity_poly.pdbx_strand_id
1 'polypeptide(L)'
;MRKLALSDEILMSIEKPARYIGGEYNSVMKDKEQVDVRFCMCFPDVYEIGMSHLGIQILYDMFNRREDTWCERVYSPWPDLHKVMKEQHIPLFALESQDPLKEFDFLGITLQYEMCYTNILQVLDLAEIPIWSKDRKKGDPIVIGGGPCSYNPEPIADFFDIFYIGEGETVYGDLIELYKIYKHSDMTREEFLIKVSQIPGLYVPALYDVTYHEDGTIASFGPKYEEVPKTILKQVVTDMSSAVYPEKPVVSYMKVTQDRVVLEIMVAVSVRQG
;
A
#
# COMPACT_ATOMS: atom_id res chain seq x y z
N MET A 1 22.73 -11.80 13.24
CA MET A 1 22.73 -10.47 12.60
C MET A 1 21.82 -10.59 11.39
N ARG A 2 20.83 -9.71 11.19
CA ARG A 2 19.95 -9.75 10.03
C ARG A 2 20.77 -9.53 8.76
N LYS A 3 20.53 -10.34 7.71
CA LYS A 3 21.17 -10.13 6.41
C LYS A 3 20.50 -8.95 5.73
N LEU A 4 21.27 -7.96 5.28
CA LEU A 4 20.76 -6.85 4.48
C LEU A 4 20.67 -7.25 3.00
N ALA A 5 19.70 -6.67 2.29
CA ALA A 5 19.54 -6.85 0.85
C ALA A 5 20.70 -6.21 0.07
N LEU A 6 21.20 -5.08 0.58
CA LEU A 6 22.33 -4.36 -0.02
C LEU A 6 23.65 -4.76 0.64
N SER A 7 24.71 -4.89 -0.18
CA SER A 7 26.07 -5.10 0.32
C SER A 7 26.64 -3.82 0.97
N ASP A 8 27.65 -3.98 1.83
CA ASP A 8 28.34 -2.85 2.44
C ASP A 8 28.94 -1.89 1.39
N GLU A 9 29.43 -2.43 0.27
CA GLU A 9 29.95 -1.65 -0.84
C GLU A 9 28.89 -0.72 -1.43
N ILE A 10 27.68 -1.24 -1.67
CA ILE A 10 26.56 -0.44 -2.19
C ILE A 10 26.14 0.61 -1.15
N LEU A 11 25.99 0.20 0.12
CA LEU A 11 25.61 1.12 1.20
C LEU A 11 26.59 2.28 1.37
N MET A 12 27.89 2.05 1.16
CA MET A 12 28.92 3.09 1.22
C MET A 12 28.97 3.97 -0.03
N SER A 13 28.36 3.55 -1.14
CA SER A 13 28.36 4.29 -2.41
C SER A 13 27.15 5.21 -2.59
N ILE A 14 26.11 5.05 -1.77
CA ILE A 14 24.84 5.79 -1.90
C ILE A 14 24.70 6.87 -0.82
N GLU A 15 23.87 7.87 -1.12
CA GLU A 15 23.50 8.92 -0.18
C GLU A 15 22.54 8.36 0.89
N LYS A 16 22.87 8.63 2.17
CA LYS A 16 22.02 8.26 3.32
C LYS A 16 21.61 6.77 3.36
N PRO A 17 22.55 5.85 3.50
CA PRO A 17 22.26 4.41 3.55
C PRO A 17 21.27 4.02 4.66
N ALA A 18 21.13 4.84 5.70
CA ALA A 18 20.16 4.64 6.80
C ALA A 18 18.70 4.61 6.32
N ARG A 19 18.39 5.10 5.12
CA ARG A 19 17.06 4.97 4.49
C ARG A 19 16.65 3.53 4.21
N TYR A 20 17.64 2.62 4.06
CA TYR A 20 17.44 1.30 3.45
C TYR A 20 17.81 0.13 4.35
N ILE A 21 18.37 0.40 5.53
CA ILE A 21 18.84 -0.66 6.42
C ILE A 21 17.77 -1.18 7.37
N GLY A 22 16.69 -0.46 7.62
CA GLY A 22 15.64 -0.81 8.58
C GLY A 22 16.16 -1.06 10.00
N GLY A 23 15.38 -1.78 10.82
CA GLY A 23 15.77 -2.11 12.19
C GLY A 23 15.62 -0.95 13.18
N GLU A 24 14.81 0.03 12.82
CA GLU A 24 14.49 1.20 13.62
C GLU A 24 13.86 0.81 14.95
N TYR A 25 13.97 1.70 15.93
CA TYR A 25 13.35 1.48 17.23
C TYR A 25 11.84 1.32 17.11
N ASN A 26 11.28 0.32 17.77
CA ASN A 26 9.88 -0.11 17.68
C ASN A 26 9.45 -0.72 16.32
N SER A 27 10.36 -0.97 15.38
CA SER A 27 9.99 -1.77 14.21
C SER A 27 9.60 -3.20 14.64
N VAL A 28 8.54 -3.75 14.04
CA VAL A 28 8.00 -5.05 14.39
C VAL A 28 8.64 -6.12 13.51
N MET A 29 9.25 -7.11 14.17
CA MET A 29 9.81 -8.27 13.50
C MET A 29 8.99 -9.50 13.85
N LYS A 30 8.50 -10.21 12.83
CA LYS A 30 7.82 -11.50 12.97
C LYS A 30 8.57 -12.57 12.16
N ASP A 31 8.23 -13.82 12.41
CA ASP A 31 8.67 -14.94 11.59
C ASP A 31 7.70 -15.12 10.42
N LYS A 32 8.20 -14.99 9.19
CA LYS A 32 7.36 -15.11 7.99
C LYS A 32 6.69 -16.47 7.83
N GLU A 33 7.25 -17.51 8.44
CA GLU A 33 6.66 -18.85 8.42
C GLU A 33 5.52 -19.04 9.43
N GLN A 34 5.31 -18.06 10.31
CA GLN A 34 4.27 -18.09 11.36
C GLN A 34 3.13 -17.11 11.11
N VAL A 35 3.15 -16.42 9.98
CA VAL A 35 2.07 -15.49 9.59
C VAL A 35 1.40 -15.98 8.31
N ASP A 36 0.09 -15.80 8.23
CA ASP A 36 -0.68 -16.17 7.04
C ASP A 36 -0.56 -15.12 5.94
N VAL A 37 -0.43 -13.85 6.33
CA VAL A 37 -0.45 -12.70 5.40
C VAL A 37 0.75 -11.78 5.64
N ARG A 38 1.47 -11.50 4.55
CA ARG A 38 2.51 -10.47 4.51
C ARG A 38 2.00 -9.23 3.77
N PHE A 39 1.95 -8.11 4.48
CA PHE A 39 1.50 -6.84 3.94
C PHE A 39 2.66 -5.86 3.90
N CYS A 40 2.95 -5.24 2.75
CA CYS A 40 3.94 -4.19 2.67
C CYS A 40 3.26 -2.84 2.46
N MET A 41 3.44 -1.91 3.41
CA MET A 41 2.97 -0.53 3.28
C MET A 41 4.02 0.31 2.55
N CYS A 42 3.64 0.85 1.41
CA CYS A 42 4.46 1.71 0.58
C CYS A 42 4.04 3.18 0.69
N PHE A 43 4.98 4.04 1.02
CA PHE A 43 4.86 5.46 0.76
C PHE A 43 5.68 5.77 -0.50
N PRO A 44 5.06 6.23 -1.62
CA PRO A 44 5.73 6.37 -2.90
C PRO A 44 6.53 7.68 -2.99
N ASP A 45 7.33 7.95 -1.96
CA ASP A 45 8.30 9.04 -1.87
C ASP A 45 9.47 8.59 -0.98
N VAL A 46 10.45 9.46 -0.76
CA VAL A 46 11.64 9.14 0.02
C VAL A 46 11.33 8.85 1.49
N TYR A 47 12.21 8.09 2.12
CA TYR A 47 12.11 7.65 3.50
C TYR A 47 11.76 8.77 4.49
N GLU A 48 12.41 9.95 4.39
CA GLU A 48 12.21 11.05 5.32
C GLU A 48 10.79 11.62 5.30
N ILE A 49 10.13 11.60 4.14
CA ILE A 49 8.74 12.03 3.99
C ILE A 49 7.80 10.95 4.50
N GLY A 50 8.01 9.71 4.05
CA GLY A 50 7.15 8.59 4.42
C GLY A 50 7.19 8.26 5.91
N MET A 51 8.36 8.28 6.54
CA MET A 51 8.50 8.09 8.00
C MET A 51 7.81 9.16 8.83
N SER A 52 7.61 10.35 8.25
CA SER A 52 6.92 11.47 8.90
C SER A 52 5.39 11.37 8.76
N HIS A 53 4.87 10.38 8.02
CA HIS A 53 3.45 10.28 7.71
C HIS A 53 2.70 9.43 8.75
N LEU A 54 1.84 10.07 9.55
CA LEU A 54 1.11 9.41 10.65
C LEU A 54 0.21 8.26 10.17
N GLY A 55 -0.49 8.41 9.03
CA GLY A 55 -1.38 7.37 8.52
C GLY A 55 -0.70 6.03 8.24
N ILE A 56 0.55 6.04 7.74
CA ILE A 56 1.34 4.80 7.61
C ILE A 56 1.65 4.19 8.98
N GLN A 57 1.99 5.00 9.97
CA GLN A 57 2.30 4.54 11.33
C GLN A 57 1.07 3.87 11.97
N ILE A 58 -0.11 4.45 11.75
CA ILE A 58 -1.39 3.90 12.24
C ILE A 58 -1.68 2.53 11.59
N LEU A 59 -1.63 2.45 10.26
CA LEU A 59 -1.90 1.22 9.54
C LEU A 59 -0.86 0.13 9.83
N TYR A 60 0.42 0.51 9.92
CA TYR A 60 1.51 -0.38 10.30
C TYR A 60 1.27 -1.01 11.69
N ASP A 61 0.91 -0.19 12.68
CA ASP A 61 0.60 -0.66 14.04
C ASP A 61 -0.65 -1.55 14.03
N MET A 62 -1.72 -1.12 13.35
CA MET A 62 -2.97 -1.86 13.24
C MET A 62 -2.78 -3.27 12.67
N PHE A 63 -2.08 -3.40 11.54
CA PHE A 63 -1.81 -4.70 10.94
C PHE A 63 -0.91 -5.56 11.82
N ASN A 64 0.08 -4.97 12.49
CA ASN A 64 1.03 -5.70 13.31
C ASN A 64 0.45 -6.14 14.68
N ARG A 65 -0.69 -5.59 15.12
CA ARG A 65 -1.44 -6.11 16.27
C ARG A 65 -2.09 -7.47 15.99
N ARG A 66 -2.30 -7.82 14.71
CA ARG A 66 -2.79 -9.14 14.34
C ARG A 66 -1.65 -10.17 14.45
N GLU A 67 -1.94 -11.34 14.98
CA GLU A 67 -0.96 -12.43 15.09
C GLU A 67 -0.68 -13.08 13.73
N ASP A 68 -1.69 -13.14 12.87
CA ASP A 68 -1.67 -13.80 11.56
C ASP A 68 -1.14 -12.92 10.41
N THR A 69 -0.83 -11.66 10.68
CA THR A 69 -0.40 -10.69 9.68
C THR A 69 0.92 -10.02 10.07
N TRP A 70 1.85 -9.92 9.14
CA TRP A 70 3.06 -9.10 9.31
C TRP A 70 3.05 -7.95 8.32
N CYS A 71 3.03 -6.74 8.84
CA CYS A 71 3.13 -5.52 8.05
C CYS A 71 4.56 -4.99 8.10
N GLU A 72 5.12 -4.74 6.92
CA GLU A 72 6.43 -4.19 6.70
C GLU A 72 6.33 -2.86 5.91
N ARG A 73 7.43 -2.10 5.81
CA ARG A 73 7.44 -0.78 5.17
C ARG A 73 8.40 -0.74 3.99
N VAL A 74 8.03 0.06 3.00
CA VAL A 74 8.90 0.39 1.87
C VAL A 74 8.69 1.83 1.44
N TYR A 75 9.74 2.45 0.93
CA TYR A 75 9.75 3.81 0.39
C TYR A 75 10.35 3.80 -1.01
N SER A 76 10.02 4.83 -1.80
CA SER A 76 10.63 5.00 -3.11
C SER A 76 12.14 5.28 -2.95
N PRO A 77 13.03 4.52 -3.59
CA PRO A 77 14.47 4.75 -3.47
C PRO A 77 14.87 6.05 -4.16
N TRP A 78 15.88 6.71 -3.61
CA TRP A 78 16.50 7.88 -4.20
C TRP A 78 17.18 7.51 -5.54
N PRO A 79 17.39 8.44 -6.48
CA PRO A 79 17.91 8.14 -7.81
C PRO A 79 19.25 7.39 -7.85
N ASP A 80 20.12 7.58 -6.88
CA ASP A 80 21.40 6.88 -6.78
C ASP A 80 21.22 5.38 -6.53
N LEU A 81 20.41 5.01 -5.52
CA LEU A 81 20.09 3.60 -5.27
C LEU A 81 19.24 3.02 -6.40
N HIS A 82 18.25 3.76 -6.95
CA HIS A 82 17.47 3.32 -8.10
C HIS A 82 18.39 2.88 -9.25
N LYS A 83 19.39 3.71 -9.59
CA LYS A 83 20.36 3.39 -10.65
C LYS A 83 21.09 2.09 -10.34
N VAL A 84 21.62 1.93 -9.12
CA VAL A 84 22.34 0.71 -8.72
C VAL A 84 21.44 -0.52 -8.79
N MET A 85 20.18 -0.40 -8.30
CA MET A 85 19.21 -1.50 -8.36
C MET A 85 18.95 -1.96 -9.80
N LYS A 86 18.76 -1.02 -10.74
CA LYS A 86 18.55 -1.34 -12.16
C LYS A 86 19.79 -1.98 -12.79
N GLU A 87 20.99 -1.45 -12.52
CA GLU A 87 22.25 -1.95 -13.08
C GLU A 87 22.65 -3.34 -12.54
N GLN A 88 22.36 -3.61 -11.27
CA GLN A 88 22.73 -4.86 -10.60
C GLN A 88 21.58 -5.86 -10.45
N HIS A 89 20.40 -5.56 -11.02
CA HIS A 89 19.19 -6.42 -10.90
C HIS A 89 18.84 -6.75 -9.46
N ILE A 90 18.87 -5.75 -8.57
CA ILE A 90 18.47 -5.90 -7.18
C ILE A 90 16.99 -5.50 -7.09
N PRO A 91 16.06 -6.40 -6.73
CA PRO A 91 14.65 -6.06 -6.59
C PRO A 91 14.42 -5.15 -5.39
N LEU A 92 13.39 -4.32 -5.45
CA LEU A 92 12.98 -3.50 -4.30
C LEU A 92 12.48 -4.40 -3.16
N PHE A 93 12.88 -4.06 -1.95
CA PHE A 93 12.72 -4.87 -0.74
C PHE A 93 12.09 -4.07 0.41
N ALA A 94 11.46 -4.78 1.32
CA ALA A 94 10.90 -4.21 2.55
C ALA A 94 11.98 -3.93 3.60
N LEU A 95 11.75 -2.95 4.47
CA LEU A 95 12.74 -2.52 5.46
C LEU A 95 12.93 -3.53 6.59
N GLU A 96 11.88 -4.20 7.04
CA GLU A 96 11.93 -5.09 8.20
C GLU A 96 12.63 -6.40 7.86
N SER A 97 12.13 -7.15 6.90
CA SER A 97 12.71 -8.45 6.51
C SER A 97 13.90 -8.33 5.58
N GLN A 98 13.94 -7.30 4.76
CA GLN A 98 14.82 -7.17 3.59
C GLN A 98 14.47 -8.15 2.45
N ASP A 99 13.29 -8.72 2.48
CA ASP A 99 12.78 -9.58 1.42
C ASP A 99 12.25 -8.76 0.24
N PRO A 100 12.34 -9.28 -1.00
CA PRO A 100 11.77 -8.64 -2.19
C PRO A 100 10.25 -8.44 -2.07
N LEU A 101 9.74 -7.29 -2.55
CA LEU A 101 8.31 -6.98 -2.47
C LEU A 101 7.43 -7.99 -3.22
N LYS A 102 7.97 -8.66 -4.21
CA LYS A 102 7.25 -9.70 -4.98
C LYS A 102 6.85 -10.92 -4.12
N GLU A 103 7.51 -11.12 -2.97
CA GLU A 103 7.20 -12.22 -2.03
C GLU A 103 6.04 -11.89 -1.08
N PHE A 104 5.49 -10.69 -1.15
CA PHE A 104 4.40 -10.26 -0.29
C PHE A 104 3.02 -10.61 -0.89
N ASP A 105 2.04 -10.74 -0.01
CA ASP A 105 0.65 -10.96 -0.39
C ASP A 105 -0.03 -9.66 -0.83
N PHE A 106 0.30 -8.55 -0.16
CA PHE A 106 -0.23 -7.22 -0.46
C PHE A 106 0.88 -6.18 -0.57
N LEU A 107 0.71 -5.27 -1.51
CA LEU A 107 1.43 -3.99 -1.57
C LEU A 107 0.41 -2.86 -1.44
N GLY A 108 0.33 -2.27 -0.25
CA GLY A 108 -0.55 -1.13 0.03
C GLY A 108 0.18 0.19 -0.22
N ILE A 109 -0.28 0.98 -1.18
CA ILE A 109 0.35 2.24 -1.59
C ILE A 109 -0.49 3.42 -1.13
N THR A 110 0.12 4.36 -0.42
CA THR A 110 -0.57 5.58 -0.01
C THR A 110 -0.58 6.60 -1.16
N LEU A 111 -1.77 7.15 -1.44
CA LEU A 111 -2.01 8.10 -2.51
C LEU A 111 -2.28 9.49 -1.92
N GLN A 112 -1.21 10.21 -1.54
CA GLN A 112 -1.33 11.48 -0.84
C GLN A 112 -1.50 12.67 -1.79
N TYR A 113 -0.86 12.63 -2.96
CA TYR A 113 -0.92 13.65 -3.99
C TYR A 113 -0.49 13.07 -5.36
N GLU A 114 -0.96 13.65 -6.44
CA GLU A 114 -0.86 13.10 -7.79
C GLU A 114 0.58 13.11 -8.33
N MET A 115 1.43 14.01 -7.84
CA MET A 115 2.83 14.09 -8.30
C MET A 115 3.66 12.83 -7.97
N CYS A 116 3.20 11.98 -7.04
CA CYS A 116 3.87 10.73 -6.73
C CYS A 116 3.47 9.55 -7.65
N TYR A 117 2.57 9.74 -8.61
CA TYR A 117 2.11 8.64 -9.48
C TYR A 117 3.23 7.99 -10.29
N THR A 118 4.21 8.77 -10.75
CA THR A 118 5.39 8.21 -11.43
C THR A 118 6.27 7.38 -10.51
N ASN A 119 6.34 7.73 -9.22
CA ASN A 119 7.08 6.96 -8.24
C ASN A 119 6.41 5.61 -7.95
N ILE A 120 5.07 5.53 -8.07
CA ILE A 120 4.34 4.27 -7.95
C ILE A 120 4.77 3.30 -9.06
N LEU A 121 4.87 3.78 -10.29
CA LEU A 121 5.35 2.97 -11.42
C LEU A 121 6.80 2.54 -11.20
N GLN A 122 7.65 3.42 -10.66
CA GLN A 122 9.03 3.08 -10.29
C GLN A 122 9.07 1.97 -9.22
N VAL A 123 8.21 2.04 -8.20
CA VAL A 123 8.12 1.01 -7.15
C VAL A 123 7.73 -0.34 -7.74
N LEU A 124 6.69 -0.38 -8.58
CA LEU A 124 6.25 -1.61 -9.23
C LEU A 124 7.32 -2.21 -10.14
N ASP A 125 8.00 -1.37 -10.95
CA ASP A 125 9.07 -1.80 -11.85
C ASP A 125 10.28 -2.36 -11.09
N LEU A 126 10.74 -1.67 -10.03
CA LEU A 126 11.84 -2.15 -9.19
C LEU A 126 11.48 -3.38 -8.35
N ALA A 127 10.21 -3.52 -7.99
CA ALA A 127 9.71 -4.68 -7.26
C ALA A 127 9.50 -5.92 -8.15
N GLU A 128 9.68 -5.78 -9.47
CA GLU A 128 9.38 -6.81 -10.47
C GLU A 128 7.92 -7.30 -10.40
N ILE A 129 7.01 -6.42 -9.97
CA ILE A 129 5.57 -6.67 -9.97
C ILE A 129 5.01 -6.14 -11.31
N PRO A 130 4.19 -6.92 -12.04
CA PRO A 130 3.61 -6.44 -13.30
C PRO A 130 2.92 -5.07 -13.11
N ILE A 131 3.33 -4.07 -13.91
CA ILE A 131 2.86 -2.69 -13.78
C ILE A 131 1.34 -2.63 -14.01
N TRP A 132 0.85 -3.25 -15.08
CA TRP A 132 -0.57 -3.30 -15.37
C TRP A 132 -1.27 -4.36 -14.51
N SER A 133 -2.35 -3.99 -13.85
CA SER A 133 -3.12 -4.91 -12.99
C SER A 133 -3.63 -6.14 -13.74
N LYS A 134 -4.01 -5.98 -15.02
CA LYS A 134 -4.48 -7.07 -15.90
C LYS A 134 -3.43 -8.15 -16.18
N ASP A 135 -2.14 -7.83 -16.02
CA ASP A 135 -1.04 -8.77 -16.29
C ASP A 135 -0.65 -9.58 -15.04
N ARG A 136 -1.19 -9.22 -13.87
CA ARG A 136 -0.95 -9.92 -12.59
C ARG A 136 -1.71 -11.22 -12.52
N LYS A 137 -1.08 -12.23 -11.93
CA LYS A 137 -1.59 -13.59 -11.78
C LYS A 137 -1.77 -13.94 -10.31
N LYS A 138 -2.39 -15.08 -10.05
CA LYS A 138 -2.40 -15.66 -8.70
C LYS A 138 -0.95 -15.91 -8.26
N GLY A 139 -0.60 -15.42 -7.07
CA GLY A 139 0.77 -15.43 -6.55
C GLY A 139 1.52 -14.09 -6.70
N ASP A 140 1.09 -13.20 -7.60
CA ASP A 140 1.57 -11.82 -7.58
C ASP A 140 0.88 -11.03 -6.46
N PRO A 141 1.55 -10.06 -5.82
CA PRO A 141 0.94 -9.22 -4.81
C PRO A 141 -0.37 -8.56 -5.27
N ILE A 142 -1.31 -8.39 -4.36
CA ILE A 142 -2.47 -7.54 -4.56
C ILE A 142 -2.04 -6.09 -4.31
N VAL A 143 -2.10 -5.25 -5.33
CA VAL A 143 -1.73 -3.83 -5.23
C VAL A 143 -2.98 -3.03 -4.86
N ILE A 144 -2.97 -2.44 -3.67
CA ILE A 144 -4.08 -1.66 -3.13
C ILE A 144 -3.67 -0.21 -2.91
N GLY A 145 -4.47 0.74 -3.42
CA GLY A 145 -4.27 2.17 -3.22
C GLY A 145 -5.23 2.74 -2.18
N GLY A 146 -4.75 3.65 -1.33
CA GLY A 146 -5.56 4.35 -0.34
C GLY A 146 -5.04 5.75 -0.07
N GLY A 147 -5.86 6.61 0.53
CA GLY A 147 -5.51 7.98 0.84
C GLY A 147 -6.30 9.01 0.03
N PRO A 148 -5.98 10.32 0.14
CA PRO A 148 -6.82 11.39 -0.44
C PRO A 148 -7.06 11.26 -1.94
N CYS A 149 -6.05 10.86 -2.74
CA CYS A 149 -6.21 10.74 -4.19
C CYS A 149 -7.02 9.52 -4.62
N SER A 150 -7.32 8.57 -3.72
CA SER A 150 -8.19 7.44 -4.03
C SER A 150 -9.65 7.84 -4.31
N TYR A 151 -10.03 9.10 -4.00
CA TYR A 151 -11.33 9.65 -4.39
C TYR A 151 -11.45 9.95 -5.89
N ASN A 152 -10.32 10.01 -6.61
CA ASN A 152 -10.28 10.11 -8.06
C ASN A 152 -9.27 9.08 -8.59
N PRO A 153 -9.60 7.77 -8.56
CA PRO A 153 -8.64 6.71 -8.85
C PRO A 153 -8.39 6.49 -10.34
N GLU A 154 -9.32 6.93 -11.20
CA GLU A 154 -9.32 6.61 -12.64
C GLU A 154 -8.02 6.94 -13.38
N PRO A 155 -7.29 8.06 -13.10
CA PRO A 155 -6.03 8.36 -13.78
C PRO A 155 -4.94 7.30 -13.63
N ILE A 156 -5.03 6.45 -12.59
CA ILE A 156 -4.06 5.37 -12.29
C ILE A 156 -4.73 4.01 -12.08
N ALA A 157 -6.01 3.89 -12.42
CA ALA A 157 -6.82 2.70 -12.17
C ALA A 157 -6.21 1.41 -12.76
N ASP A 158 -5.62 1.51 -13.94
CA ASP A 158 -5.00 0.38 -14.65
C ASP A 158 -3.82 -0.27 -13.91
N PHE A 159 -3.22 0.45 -12.97
CA PHE A 159 -2.04 -0.02 -12.22
C PHE A 159 -2.39 -0.64 -10.86
N PHE A 160 -3.65 -0.55 -10.43
CA PHE A 160 -4.11 -1.04 -9.13
C PHE A 160 -5.14 -2.16 -9.27
N ASP A 161 -5.10 -3.11 -8.35
CA ASP A 161 -6.13 -4.14 -8.25
C ASP A 161 -7.33 -3.60 -7.47
N ILE A 162 -7.08 -2.81 -6.42
CA ILE A 162 -8.10 -2.34 -5.47
C ILE A 162 -7.76 -0.90 -5.07
N PHE A 163 -8.79 -0.06 -4.91
CA PHE A 163 -8.69 1.19 -4.17
C PHE A 163 -9.54 1.12 -2.92
N TYR A 164 -9.00 1.60 -1.82
CA TYR A 164 -9.72 1.80 -0.57
C TYR A 164 -10.22 3.24 -0.49
N ILE A 165 -11.53 3.41 -0.32
CA ILE A 165 -12.21 4.71 -0.27
C ILE A 165 -12.69 4.97 1.16
N GLY A 166 -11.97 5.79 1.91
CA GLY A 166 -12.32 6.16 3.28
C GLY A 166 -11.18 6.08 4.27
N GLU A 167 -11.56 5.94 5.54
CA GLU A 167 -10.64 5.82 6.67
C GLU A 167 -10.21 4.36 6.83
N GLY A 168 -8.89 4.11 6.81
CA GLY A 168 -8.29 2.78 6.67
C GLY A 168 -8.50 1.81 7.82
N GLU A 169 -9.06 2.26 8.94
CA GLU A 169 -9.16 1.48 10.17
C GLU A 169 -10.35 0.49 10.19
N THR A 170 -11.24 0.52 9.18
CA THR A 170 -12.54 -0.15 9.30
C THR A 170 -12.63 -1.54 8.64
N VAL A 171 -12.13 -1.75 7.43
CA VAL A 171 -12.47 -2.96 6.63
C VAL A 171 -11.31 -3.89 6.27
N TYR A 172 -10.08 -3.55 6.64
CA TYR A 172 -8.94 -4.42 6.29
C TYR A 172 -9.04 -5.82 6.94
N GLY A 173 -9.72 -5.97 8.06
CA GLY A 173 -9.97 -7.27 8.68
C GLY A 173 -10.68 -8.22 7.73
N ASP A 174 -11.78 -7.78 7.12
CA ASP A 174 -12.58 -8.58 6.18
C ASP A 174 -11.78 -8.92 4.93
N LEU A 175 -10.99 -7.98 4.41
CA LEU A 175 -10.12 -8.22 3.27
C LEU A 175 -9.06 -9.28 3.56
N ILE A 176 -8.42 -9.24 4.74
CA ILE A 176 -7.41 -10.23 5.15
C ILE A 176 -8.04 -11.62 5.28
N GLU A 177 -9.21 -11.75 5.92
CA GLU A 177 -9.88 -13.03 6.07
C GLU A 177 -10.29 -13.61 4.71
N LEU A 178 -10.80 -12.78 3.81
CA LEU A 178 -11.13 -13.21 2.44
C LEU A 178 -9.87 -13.63 1.66
N TYR A 179 -8.76 -12.90 1.84
CA TYR A 179 -7.50 -13.24 1.19
C TYR A 179 -6.93 -14.57 1.67
N LYS A 180 -7.01 -14.88 2.96
CA LYS A 180 -6.58 -16.18 3.51
C LYS A 180 -7.32 -17.34 2.82
N ILE A 181 -8.64 -17.19 2.61
CA ILE A 181 -9.44 -18.17 1.87
C ILE A 181 -8.94 -18.28 0.42
N TYR A 182 -8.73 -17.15 -0.26
CA TYR A 182 -8.23 -17.11 -1.63
C TYR A 182 -6.86 -17.78 -1.77
N LYS A 183 -5.93 -17.47 -0.87
CA LYS A 183 -4.56 -17.98 -0.88
C LYS A 183 -4.51 -19.51 -0.86
N HIS A 184 -5.39 -20.15 -0.08
CA HIS A 184 -5.42 -21.60 0.15
C HIS A 184 -6.51 -22.37 -0.63
N SER A 185 -7.16 -21.73 -1.61
CA SER A 185 -8.21 -22.34 -2.43
C SER A 185 -7.85 -22.33 -3.91
N ASP A 186 -8.67 -22.99 -4.75
CA ASP A 186 -8.58 -22.92 -6.21
C ASP A 186 -9.25 -21.67 -6.81
N MET A 187 -9.70 -20.73 -5.95
CA MET A 187 -10.31 -19.48 -6.39
C MET A 187 -9.37 -18.73 -7.33
N THR A 188 -9.90 -18.29 -8.45
CA THR A 188 -9.16 -17.44 -9.39
C THR A 188 -8.99 -16.02 -8.85
N ARG A 189 -8.05 -15.25 -9.42
CA ARG A 189 -7.86 -13.85 -9.05
C ARG A 189 -9.13 -13.02 -9.34
N GLU A 190 -9.84 -13.30 -10.44
CA GLU A 190 -11.06 -12.62 -10.81
C GLU A 190 -12.20 -12.89 -9.80
N GLU A 191 -12.43 -14.15 -9.44
CA GLU A 191 -13.41 -14.52 -8.41
C GLU A 191 -13.11 -13.88 -7.05
N PHE A 192 -11.82 -13.81 -6.68
CA PHE A 192 -11.40 -13.10 -5.48
C PHE A 192 -11.75 -11.62 -5.57
N LEU A 193 -11.41 -10.95 -6.67
CA LEU A 193 -11.67 -9.52 -6.86
C LEU A 193 -13.18 -9.20 -6.89
N ILE A 194 -14.01 -10.08 -7.47
CA ILE A 194 -15.48 -9.94 -7.40
C ILE A 194 -15.96 -9.98 -5.94
N LYS A 195 -15.45 -10.91 -5.12
CA LYS A 195 -15.79 -10.96 -3.70
C LYS A 195 -15.29 -9.74 -2.93
N VAL A 196 -14.07 -9.27 -3.24
CA VAL A 196 -13.50 -8.04 -2.65
C VAL A 196 -14.39 -6.83 -2.93
N SER A 197 -14.95 -6.71 -4.12
CA SER A 197 -15.80 -5.57 -4.49
C SER A 197 -17.09 -5.47 -3.64
N GLN A 198 -17.47 -6.52 -2.96
CA GLN A 198 -18.63 -6.56 -2.06
C GLN A 198 -18.30 -6.05 -0.65
N ILE A 199 -17.02 -5.89 -0.32
CA ILE A 199 -16.60 -5.29 0.94
C ILE A 199 -16.77 -3.76 0.82
N PRO A 200 -17.52 -3.12 1.73
CA PRO A 200 -17.76 -1.67 1.65
C PRO A 200 -16.48 -0.85 1.58
N GLY A 201 -16.43 0.14 0.71
CA GLY A 201 -15.28 1.02 0.55
C GLY A 201 -14.18 0.48 -0.39
N LEU A 202 -14.28 -0.74 -0.87
CA LEU A 202 -13.31 -1.28 -1.82
C LEU A 202 -13.82 -1.12 -3.27
N TYR A 203 -13.06 -0.38 -4.07
CA TYR A 203 -13.27 -0.21 -5.49
C TYR A 203 -12.27 -1.07 -6.27
N VAL A 204 -12.77 -1.91 -7.17
CA VAL A 204 -11.96 -2.79 -8.03
C VAL A 204 -12.12 -2.33 -9.48
N PRO A 205 -11.21 -1.52 -10.04
CA PRO A 205 -11.39 -0.90 -11.36
C PRO A 205 -11.64 -1.91 -12.48
N ALA A 206 -10.97 -3.04 -12.46
CA ALA A 206 -11.09 -4.09 -13.47
C ALA A 206 -12.54 -4.64 -13.65
N LEU A 207 -13.42 -4.42 -12.67
CA LEU A 207 -14.80 -4.88 -12.69
C LEU A 207 -15.80 -3.87 -13.24
N TYR A 208 -15.33 -2.73 -13.76
CA TYR A 208 -16.16 -1.69 -14.34
C TYR A 208 -15.80 -1.43 -15.79
N ASP A 209 -16.80 -1.08 -16.59
CA ASP A 209 -16.65 -0.64 -17.96
C ASP A 209 -17.03 0.83 -18.12
N VAL A 210 -16.31 1.52 -18.97
CA VAL A 210 -16.62 2.86 -19.41
C VAL A 210 -16.86 2.85 -20.91
N THR A 211 -17.94 3.48 -21.37
CA THR A 211 -18.18 3.75 -22.79
C THR A 211 -18.21 5.23 -23.07
N TYR A 212 -17.84 5.61 -24.28
CA TYR A 212 -17.70 7.02 -24.66
C TYR A 212 -18.63 7.35 -25.84
N HIS A 213 -19.09 8.59 -25.88
CA HIS A 213 -19.72 9.20 -27.07
C HIS A 213 -18.65 9.51 -28.13
N GLU A 214 -19.10 9.81 -29.34
CA GLU A 214 -18.21 10.19 -30.47
C GLU A 214 -17.37 11.45 -30.16
N ASP A 215 -17.84 12.32 -29.29
CA ASP A 215 -17.13 13.53 -28.87
C ASP A 215 -16.13 13.30 -27.72
N GLY A 216 -15.97 12.05 -27.26
CA GLY A 216 -15.05 11.65 -26.20
C GLY A 216 -15.60 11.84 -24.79
N THR A 217 -16.85 12.29 -24.63
CA THR A 217 -17.49 12.34 -23.29
C THR A 217 -17.94 10.96 -22.85
N ILE A 218 -18.02 10.72 -21.52
CA ILE A 218 -18.47 9.43 -20.97
C ILE A 218 -19.95 9.23 -21.29
N ALA A 219 -20.29 8.15 -22.02
CA ALA A 219 -21.64 7.74 -22.29
C ALA A 219 -22.22 6.89 -21.17
N SER A 220 -21.43 5.94 -20.63
CA SER A 220 -21.81 5.15 -19.47
C SER A 220 -20.58 4.74 -18.67
N PHE A 221 -20.78 4.55 -17.36
CA PHE A 221 -19.83 3.91 -16.45
C PHE A 221 -20.61 2.99 -15.52
N GLY A 222 -20.17 1.74 -15.40
CA GLY A 222 -20.89 0.79 -14.55
C GLY A 222 -20.20 -0.56 -14.41
N PRO A 223 -20.69 -1.38 -13.47
CA PRO A 223 -20.13 -2.70 -13.21
C PRO A 223 -20.39 -3.67 -14.35
N LYS A 224 -19.45 -4.58 -14.58
CA LYS A 224 -19.51 -5.69 -15.55
C LYS A 224 -20.42 -6.83 -15.10
N TYR A 225 -20.58 -7.01 -13.79
CA TYR A 225 -21.28 -8.13 -13.16
C TYR A 225 -22.38 -7.61 -12.24
N GLU A 226 -23.49 -8.35 -12.11
CA GLU A 226 -24.63 -7.98 -11.27
C GLU A 226 -24.27 -7.89 -9.78
N GLU A 227 -23.31 -8.73 -9.34
CA GLU A 227 -22.84 -8.77 -7.95
C GLU A 227 -21.98 -7.57 -7.58
N VAL A 228 -21.41 -6.86 -8.55
CA VAL A 228 -20.50 -5.73 -8.30
C VAL A 228 -21.32 -4.47 -8.01
N PRO A 229 -21.01 -3.75 -6.91
CA PRO A 229 -21.78 -2.57 -6.52
C PRO A 229 -21.71 -1.44 -7.56
N LYS A 230 -22.83 -0.78 -7.85
CA LYS A 230 -22.87 0.41 -8.72
C LYS A 230 -22.25 1.65 -8.07
N THR A 231 -22.19 1.68 -6.76
CA THR A 231 -21.70 2.82 -5.98
C THR A 231 -20.82 2.32 -4.84
N ILE A 232 -19.65 2.90 -4.69
CA ILE A 232 -18.74 2.61 -3.59
C ILE A 232 -19.03 3.59 -2.44
N LEU A 233 -19.34 3.04 -1.28
CA LEU A 233 -19.64 3.84 -0.09
C LEU A 233 -18.34 4.14 0.67
N LYS A 234 -18.04 5.43 0.83
CA LYS A 234 -16.93 5.88 1.67
C LYS A 234 -17.05 5.31 3.08
N GLN A 235 -15.97 4.74 3.58
CA GLN A 235 -15.88 4.26 4.95
C GLN A 235 -15.43 5.40 5.88
N VAL A 236 -16.07 5.50 7.03
CA VAL A 236 -15.81 6.53 8.04
C VAL A 236 -15.82 5.89 9.42
N VAL A 237 -14.83 6.21 10.24
CA VAL A 237 -14.82 5.85 11.66
C VAL A 237 -15.83 6.71 12.40
N THR A 238 -16.93 6.10 12.84
CA THR A 238 -18.01 6.83 13.52
C THR A 238 -17.77 7.01 15.02
N ASP A 239 -16.92 6.18 15.60
CA ASP A 239 -16.52 6.27 16.99
C ASP A 239 -15.00 6.36 17.12
N MET A 240 -14.49 7.59 17.26
CA MET A 240 -13.06 7.86 17.41
C MET A 240 -12.48 7.29 18.72
N SER A 241 -13.30 6.94 19.71
CA SER A 241 -12.81 6.32 20.94
C SER A 241 -12.33 4.89 20.73
N SER A 242 -12.80 4.24 19.67
CA SER A 242 -12.37 2.90 19.24
C SER A 242 -11.25 2.91 18.20
N ALA A 243 -10.85 4.08 17.72
CA ALA A 243 -9.81 4.21 16.69
C ALA A 243 -8.46 3.70 17.21
N VAL A 244 -7.78 2.93 16.35
CA VAL A 244 -6.44 2.43 16.65
C VAL A 244 -5.41 3.53 16.38
N TYR A 245 -4.50 3.74 17.31
CA TYR A 245 -3.34 4.62 17.12
C TYR A 245 -2.08 3.98 17.72
N PRO A 246 -0.90 4.26 17.17
CA PRO A 246 0.35 3.66 17.64
C PRO A 246 0.77 4.25 18.99
N GLU A 247 0.82 3.39 20.03
CA GLU A 247 1.39 3.78 21.33
C GLU A 247 2.93 3.84 21.30
N LYS A 248 3.52 3.04 20.41
CA LYS A 248 4.96 2.93 20.21
C LYS A 248 5.30 3.09 18.74
N PRO A 249 5.21 4.32 18.19
CA PRO A 249 5.52 4.56 16.79
C PRO A 249 6.97 4.17 16.47
N VAL A 250 7.22 3.79 15.24
CA VAL A 250 8.57 3.51 14.76
C VAL A 250 9.40 4.80 14.74
N VAL A 251 10.60 4.76 15.33
CA VAL A 251 11.48 5.92 15.45
C VAL A 251 12.70 5.75 14.55
N SER A 252 12.87 6.68 13.62
CA SER A 252 14.01 6.71 12.70
C SER A 252 15.35 6.92 13.40
N TYR A 253 16.42 6.29 12.89
CA TYR A 253 17.81 6.58 13.30
C TYR A 253 18.37 7.87 12.72
N MET A 254 17.74 8.39 11.67
CA MET A 254 18.17 9.63 11.03
C MET A 254 17.11 10.71 11.16
N LYS A 255 17.51 11.95 10.93
CA LYS A 255 16.56 13.08 10.92
C LYS A 255 15.58 12.92 9.77
N VAL A 256 14.30 12.98 10.09
CA VAL A 256 13.15 12.96 9.15
C VAL A 256 12.50 14.34 9.07
N THR A 257 11.52 14.51 8.20
CA THR A 257 10.86 15.80 7.96
C THR A 257 10.12 16.28 9.22
N GLN A 258 9.42 15.37 9.91
CA GLN A 258 8.79 15.64 11.20
C GLN A 258 9.51 14.84 12.29
N ASP A 259 10.26 15.54 13.14
CA ASP A 259 11.05 14.97 14.24
C ASP A 259 10.35 15.08 15.61
N ARG A 260 9.02 15.26 15.62
CA ARG A 260 8.21 15.49 16.81
C ARG A 260 7.04 14.52 16.88
N VAL A 261 6.49 14.37 18.08
CA VAL A 261 5.25 13.63 18.29
C VAL A 261 4.12 14.31 17.52
N VAL A 262 3.41 13.53 16.72
CA VAL A 262 2.24 13.99 15.98
C VAL A 262 1.00 13.48 16.72
N LEU A 263 0.08 14.40 17.02
CA LEU A 263 -1.24 14.10 17.57
C LEU A 263 -2.28 14.48 16.55
N GLU A 264 -3.08 13.52 16.13
CA GLU A 264 -4.21 13.78 15.25
C GLU A 264 -5.40 14.26 16.07
N ILE A 265 -5.83 15.50 15.81
CA ILE A 265 -6.95 16.14 16.51
C ILE A 265 -8.21 16.07 15.65
N MET A 266 -8.06 16.01 14.32
CA MET A 266 -9.16 16.00 13.37
C MET A 266 -8.77 15.26 12.09
N VAL A 267 -9.59 14.32 11.68
CA VAL A 267 -9.38 13.49 10.48
C VAL A 267 -9.90 14.18 9.22
N ALA A 268 -10.94 15.02 9.34
CA ALA A 268 -11.51 15.74 8.19
C ALA A 268 -12.00 17.13 8.56
N VAL A 269 -11.69 18.09 7.70
CA VAL A 269 -12.28 19.45 7.76
C VAL A 269 -13.36 19.54 6.68
N SER A 270 -14.63 19.59 7.09
CA SER A 270 -15.70 19.97 6.16
C SER A 270 -15.69 21.49 6.02
N VAL A 271 -15.15 22.00 4.93
CA VAL A 271 -15.36 23.40 4.54
C VAL A 271 -16.75 23.46 3.93
N ARG A 272 -17.74 23.95 4.69
CA ARG A 272 -18.97 24.45 4.09
C ARG A 272 -18.60 25.71 3.32
N GLN A 273 -18.53 25.61 2.01
CA GLN A 273 -18.62 26.79 1.16
C GLN A 273 -20.05 27.30 1.30
N GLY A 274 -20.20 28.50 1.87
CA GLY A 274 -21.43 29.26 1.95
C GLY A 274 -21.80 29.89 0.59
#